data_71acad74d0b537070dcc65cdf04252cd
#
_entry.id   71acad74d0b537070dcc65cdf04252cd
#
_cell.length_a   1.000
_cell.length_b   1.000
_cell.length_c   1.000
_cell.angle_alpha   90.00
_cell.angle_beta   90.00
_cell.angle_gamma   90.00
#
_symmetry.space_group_name_H-M   'P 1'
#
loop_
_entity.id
_entity.type
_entity.pdbx_description
1 polymer ?
#
loop_
_entity_poly.entity_id
_entity_poly.type
_entity_poly.pdbx_seq_one_letter_code
_entity_poly.pdbx_strand_id
1 'polypeptide(L)'
;MRISLTACLAAALMAQAGAAGACTVFAAAGPELVPSGGTLVGKVRDERPAKQIVKTVAPKDGYAFVGLFVGDNERYNMGVNEKGLVVFRTTAGSIPKKVRSRSVRYKSPAGLSGHEQIIRHCATVEEALKSGVYLEPTNYVIADRKKIAYVEVLPDGTYASRVYDRGRFAHTNHYLMPEHQAANVKIGESSRIRYERITKLMDEQAKPYTMEDFIAWTKDRHDGPDNSIERIGVPGKSGSTTLSAMVVHIPPEGDPEIYLRWRENPAVEDMSMAKEARSIFVPPAR
;
A
#
# COMPACT_ATOMS: atom_id res chain seq x y z
N MET A 1 -53.90 -30.62 -28.95
CA MET A 1 -53.40 -30.27 -27.61
C MET A 1 -51.95 -29.91 -27.77
N ARG A 2 -51.60 -28.62 -27.86
CA ARG A 2 -50.24 -28.13 -28.04
C ARG A 2 -49.80 -27.54 -26.71
N ILE A 3 -48.80 -28.15 -26.11
CA ILE A 3 -48.18 -27.65 -24.86
C ILE A 3 -46.98 -26.80 -25.24
N SER A 4 -47.11 -25.47 -25.02
CA SER A 4 -45.97 -24.54 -25.16
C SER A 4 -45.13 -24.57 -23.89
N LEU A 5 -43.92 -25.04 -24.02
CA LEU A 5 -42.90 -24.86 -22.96
C LEU A 5 -42.24 -23.48 -23.14
N THR A 6 -42.58 -22.54 -22.26
CA THR A 6 -41.87 -21.26 -22.14
C THR A 6 -40.69 -21.45 -21.18
N ALA A 7 -39.49 -21.56 -21.74
CA ALA A 7 -38.27 -21.60 -20.95
C ALA A 7 -37.90 -20.17 -20.48
N CYS A 8 -38.04 -19.90 -19.19
CA CYS A 8 -37.53 -18.68 -18.57
C CYS A 8 -36.00 -18.78 -18.43
N LEU A 9 -35.28 -18.10 -19.30
CA LEU A 9 -33.83 -17.88 -19.16
C LEU A 9 -33.64 -16.78 -18.12
N ALA A 10 -33.35 -17.17 -16.87
CA ALA A 10 -32.88 -16.24 -15.85
C ALA A 10 -31.40 -15.92 -16.12
N ALA A 11 -31.18 -14.83 -16.82
CA ALA A 11 -29.81 -14.27 -16.96
C ALA A 11 -29.35 -13.72 -15.59
N ALA A 12 -28.52 -14.49 -14.90
CA ALA A 12 -27.82 -14.00 -13.73
C ALA A 12 -26.83 -12.92 -14.20
N LEU A 13 -27.19 -11.65 -14.05
CA LEU A 13 -26.23 -10.53 -14.10
C LEU A 13 -25.28 -10.68 -12.92
N MET A 14 -24.18 -11.38 -13.11
CA MET A 14 -23.04 -11.25 -12.22
C MET A 14 -22.51 -9.82 -12.39
N ALA A 15 -22.87 -8.94 -11.47
CA ALA A 15 -22.24 -7.64 -11.34
C ALA A 15 -20.75 -7.88 -11.12
N GLN A 16 -19.94 -7.70 -12.16
CA GLN A 16 -18.50 -7.66 -12.03
C GLN A 16 -18.17 -6.45 -11.15
N ALA A 17 -18.04 -6.69 -9.86
CA ALA A 17 -17.45 -5.73 -8.95
C ALA A 17 -16.03 -5.45 -9.49
N GLY A 18 -15.87 -4.31 -10.15
CA GLY A 18 -14.57 -3.89 -10.66
C GLY A 18 -13.57 -3.99 -9.53
N ALA A 19 -12.57 -4.87 -9.68
CA ALA A 19 -11.56 -5.09 -8.66
C ALA A 19 -10.91 -3.75 -8.30
N ALA A 20 -11.21 -3.25 -7.12
CA ALA A 20 -10.48 -2.14 -6.55
C ALA A 20 -9.06 -2.62 -6.24
N GLY A 21 -8.05 -1.78 -6.47
CA GLY A 21 -6.68 -2.11 -6.08
C GLY A 21 -6.67 -2.64 -4.65
N ALA A 22 -6.06 -3.79 -4.45
CA ALA A 22 -5.95 -4.43 -3.16
C ALA A 22 -4.49 -4.28 -2.69
N CYS A 23 -4.27 -3.79 -1.49
CA CYS A 23 -2.93 -3.64 -0.92
C CYS A 23 -2.92 -4.15 0.50
N THR A 24 -1.77 -4.64 0.95
CA THR A 24 -1.51 -4.94 2.35
C THR A 24 -0.33 -4.10 2.79
N VAL A 25 -0.44 -3.43 3.93
CA VAL A 25 0.64 -2.67 4.55
C VAL A 25 0.77 -3.06 6.01
N PHE A 26 1.96 -3.03 6.53
CA PHE A 26 2.27 -3.38 7.91
C PHE A 26 3.52 -2.63 8.36
N ALA A 27 3.58 -2.28 9.63
CA ALA A 27 4.66 -1.49 10.19
C ALA A 27 4.91 -1.82 11.65
N ALA A 28 6.14 -1.60 12.09
CA ALA A 28 6.58 -1.74 13.47
C ALA A 28 7.57 -0.63 13.83
N ALA A 29 7.56 -0.18 15.08
CA ALA A 29 8.44 0.85 15.62
C ALA A 29 8.87 0.52 17.06
N GLY A 30 10.04 1.00 17.43
CA GLY A 30 10.58 0.89 18.77
C GLY A 30 11.49 -0.32 18.99
N PRO A 31 12.39 -0.25 19.97
CA PRO A 31 13.49 -1.22 20.15
C PRO A 31 12.99 -2.62 20.54
N GLU A 32 11.80 -2.76 21.11
CA GLU A 32 11.21 -4.05 21.44
C GLU A 32 10.69 -4.81 20.19
N LEU A 33 10.44 -4.09 19.10
CA LEU A 33 9.89 -4.63 17.86
C LEU A 33 10.86 -4.59 16.69
N VAL A 34 11.85 -3.69 16.70
CA VAL A 34 12.85 -3.53 15.63
C VAL A 34 14.23 -3.61 16.25
N PRO A 35 15.13 -4.52 15.84
CA PRO A 35 16.37 -4.84 16.55
C PRO A 35 17.29 -3.66 16.84
N SER A 36 17.41 -2.73 15.91
CA SER A 36 18.27 -1.54 16.03
C SER A 36 17.54 -0.33 16.61
N GLY A 37 16.27 -0.49 17.01
CA GLY A 37 15.34 0.63 17.11
C GLY A 37 14.94 1.12 15.71
N GLY A 38 14.36 2.32 15.63
CA GLY A 38 13.84 2.81 14.35
C GLY A 38 12.54 2.14 13.94
N THR A 39 12.32 2.02 12.62
CA THR A 39 11.05 1.51 12.08
C THR A 39 11.27 0.51 10.95
N LEU A 40 10.33 -0.43 10.85
CA LEU A 40 10.16 -1.35 9.73
C LEU A 40 8.80 -1.12 9.09
N VAL A 41 8.73 -1.02 7.77
CA VAL A 41 7.47 -0.87 7.06
C VAL A 41 7.46 -1.69 5.78
N GLY A 42 6.36 -2.42 5.56
CA GLY A 42 6.16 -3.26 4.39
C GLY A 42 4.87 -2.92 3.65
N LYS A 43 4.92 -3.05 2.32
CA LYS A 43 3.74 -2.93 1.46
C LYS A 43 3.77 -3.98 0.36
N VAL A 44 2.62 -4.64 0.17
CA VAL A 44 2.31 -5.42 -1.02
C VAL A 44 1.28 -4.63 -1.84
N ARG A 45 1.59 -4.41 -3.11
CA ARG A 45 0.75 -3.66 -4.03
C ARG A 45 0.06 -4.63 -5.00
N ASP A 46 -1.26 -4.69 -4.89
CA ASP A 46 -2.08 -5.45 -5.81
C ASP A 46 -2.93 -4.51 -6.65
N GLU A 47 -2.90 -4.70 -7.95
CA GLU A 47 -3.66 -3.88 -8.89
C GLU A 47 -3.84 -4.65 -10.22
N ARG A 48 -4.59 -4.09 -11.13
CA ARG A 48 -4.59 -4.53 -12.52
C ARG A 48 -3.21 -4.31 -13.14
N PRO A 49 -2.81 -5.16 -14.09
CA PRO A 49 -1.52 -5.02 -14.77
C PRO A 49 -1.28 -3.60 -15.27
N ALA A 50 -0.15 -3.04 -14.89
CA ALA A 50 0.33 -1.74 -15.34
C ALA A 50 1.85 -1.72 -15.22
N LYS A 51 2.53 -1.16 -16.21
CA LYS A 51 3.99 -1.00 -16.23
C LYS A 51 4.50 -0.39 -14.93
N GLN A 52 5.59 -0.88 -14.41
CA GLN A 52 6.23 -0.39 -13.20
C GLN A 52 7.70 -0.06 -13.46
N ILE A 53 8.13 1.05 -12.91
CA ILE A 53 9.49 1.57 -13.06
C ILE A 53 10.00 1.93 -11.67
N VAL A 54 11.21 1.47 -11.37
CA VAL A 54 11.94 1.85 -10.15
C VAL A 54 13.03 2.83 -10.55
N LYS A 55 13.07 3.97 -9.90
CA LYS A 55 14.09 4.98 -10.13
C LYS A 55 14.37 5.84 -8.91
N THR A 56 15.58 6.37 -8.84
CA THR A 56 15.96 7.46 -7.93
C THR A 56 15.62 8.79 -8.59
N VAL A 57 15.04 9.69 -7.82
CA VAL A 57 14.68 11.04 -8.24
C VAL A 57 15.37 12.04 -7.33
N ALA A 58 16.07 13.01 -7.90
CA ALA A 58 16.64 14.14 -7.19
C ALA A 58 15.98 15.43 -7.72
N PRO A 59 14.85 15.85 -7.13
CA PRO A 59 14.15 17.04 -7.59
C PRO A 59 14.96 18.30 -7.25
N LYS A 60 14.82 19.36 -8.05
CA LYS A 60 15.44 20.66 -7.76
C LYS A 60 14.89 21.27 -6.47
N ASP A 61 13.63 21.02 -6.19
CA ASP A 61 12.93 21.43 -4.98
C ASP A 61 12.42 20.18 -4.24
N GLY A 62 12.91 19.97 -3.02
CA GLY A 62 12.57 18.85 -2.17
C GLY A 62 13.67 17.80 -1.99
N TYR A 63 13.34 16.74 -1.31
CA TYR A 63 14.24 15.65 -0.98
C TYR A 63 14.42 14.66 -2.12
N ALA A 64 15.65 14.14 -2.27
CA ALA A 64 15.88 13.00 -3.14
C ALA A 64 15.19 11.75 -2.58
N PHE A 65 14.67 10.89 -3.45
CA PHE A 65 13.98 9.68 -3.05
C PHE A 65 14.16 8.56 -4.09
N VAL A 66 14.11 7.32 -3.64
CA VAL A 66 13.90 6.17 -4.49
C VAL A 66 12.42 5.80 -4.46
N GLY A 67 11.86 5.54 -5.63
CA GLY A 67 10.42 5.25 -5.74
C GLY A 67 10.08 4.27 -6.84
N LEU A 68 8.93 3.64 -6.66
CA LEU A 68 8.24 2.87 -7.69
C LEU A 68 7.19 3.77 -8.33
N PHE A 69 7.22 3.81 -9.67
CA PHE A 69 6.33 4.58 -10.53
C PHE A 69 5.49 3.65 -11.39
N VAL A 70 4.30 4.08 -11.77
CA VAL A 70 3.30 3.24 -12.41
C VAL A 70 2.69 3.89 -13.64
N GLY A 71 2.54 3.08 -14.70
CA GLY A 71 1.96 3.48 -15.98
C GLY A 71 2.93 4.28 -16.85
N ASP A 72 2.52 4.55 -18.09
CA ASP A 72 3.37 5.24 -19.06
C ASP A 72 3.65 6.70 -18.69
N ASN A 73 2.77 7.32 -17.91
CA ASN A 73 2.95 8.66 -17.35
C ASN A 73 3.69 8.66 -16.01
N GLU A 74 4.29 7.55 -15.62
CA GLU A 74 5.20 7.40 -14.48
C GLU A 74 4.69 8.05 -13.18
N ARG A 75 3.46 7.73 -12.78
CA ARG A 75 2.89 8.25 -11.53
C ARG A 75 3.58 7.62 -10.32
N TYR A 76 4.08 8.44 -9.41
CA TYR A 76 4.63 7.99 -8.15
C TYR A 76 3.62 7.12 -7.37
N ASN A 77 4.08 6.04 -6.76
CA ASN A 77 3.23 5.11 -6.00
C ASN A 77 3.72 4.86 -4.57
N MET A 78 4.99 4.59 -4.38
CA MET A 78 5.60 4.30 -3.08
C MET A 78 7.10 4.52 -3.14
N GLY A 79 7.73 4.81 -2.00
CA GLY A 79 9.17 5.01 -1.93
C GLY A 79 9.63 5.49 -0.56
N VAL A 80 10.92 5.80 -0.47
CA VAL A 80 11.59 6.37 0.70
C VAL A 80 12.48 7.53 0.26
N ASN A 81 12.53 8.61 1.04
CA ASN A 81 13.39 9.76 0.75
C ASN A 81 14.68 9.76 1.56
N GLU A 82 15.58 10.69 1.24
CA GLU A 82 16.90 10.87 1.86
C GLU A 82 16.87 11.19 3.36
N LYS A 83 15.71 11.59 3.89
CA LYS A 83 15.49 11.81 5.32
C LYS A 83 15.05 10.54 6.04
N GLY A 84 14.80 9.47 5.30
CA GLY A 84 14.25 8.22 5.81
C GLY A 84 12.73 8.25 5.98
N LEU A 85 12.03 9.19 5.34
CA LEU A 85 10.58 9.16 5.33
C LEU A 85 10.06 8.20 4.26
N VAL A 86 9.15 7.33 4.65
CA VAL A 86 8.39 6.44 3.75
C VAL A 86 6.94 6.90 3.70
N VAL A 87 6.33 6.88 2.53
CA VAL A 87 4.89 7.05 2.37
C VAL A 87 4.31 5.99 1.45
N PHE A 88 3.34 5.24 1.97
CA PHE A 88 2.56 4.27 1.24
C PHE A 88 1.09 4.67 1.24
N ARG A 89 0.35 4.19 0.23
CA ARG A 89 -1.10 4.34 0.14
C ARG A 89 -1.78 3.00 -0.08
N THR A 90 -2.98 2.86 0.49
CA THR A 90 -3.92 1.79 0.10
C THR A 90 -5.26 2.41 -0.30
N THR A 91 -5.92 1.83 -1.28
CA THR A 91 -7.25 2.30 -1.69
C THR A 91 -8.27 2.00 -0.59
N ALA A 92 -9.12 2.96 -0.23
CA ALA A 92 -10.30 2.72 0.61
C ALA A 92 -11.34 1.91 -0.19
N GLY A 93 -11.08 0.60 -0.34
CA GLY A 93 -11.84 -0.31 -1.20
C GLY A 93 -13.25 -0.61 -0.69
N SER A 94 -13.51 -0.39 0.60
CA SER A 94 -14.83 -0.49 1.23
C SER A 94 -15.80 0.62 0.79
N ILE A 95 -15.28 1.69 0.17
CA ILE A 95 -16.05 2.79 -0.39
C ILE A 95 -16.30 2.54 -1.89
N PRO A 96 -17.56 2.68 -2.37
CA PRO A 96 -17.88 2.49 -3.77
C PRO A 96 -17.02 3.36 -4.71
N LYS A 97 -16.57 2.79 -5.84
CA LYS A 97 -15.75 3.50 -6.84
C LYS A 97 -16.38 4.83 -7.28
N LYS A 98 -17.72 4.87 -7.44
CA LYS A 98 -18.46 6.08 -7.82
C LYS A 98 -18.30 7.20 -6.79
N VAL A 99 -18.26 6.89 -5.50
CA VAL A 99 -18.02 7.87 -4.42
C VAL A 99 -16.57 8.33 -4.48
N ARG A 100 -15.61 7.41 -4.48
CA ARG A 100 -14.17 7.74 -4.54
C ARG A 100 -13.77 8.59 -5.74
N SER A 101 -14.40 8.37 -6.91
CA SER A 101 -14.09 9.11 -8.13
C SER A 101 -14.60 10.55 -8.13
N ARG A 102 -15.55 10.88 -7.26
CA ARG A 102 -16.13 12.22 -7.11
C ARG A 102 -15.50 13.04 -6.00
N SER A 103 -14.72 12.42 -5.13
CA SER A 103 -14.05 13.11 -4.02
C SER A 103 -12.99 14.07 -4.54
N VAL A 104 -12.80 15.16 -3.81
CA VAL A 104 -11.73 16.12 -4.07
C VAL A 104 -10.38 15.42 -3.97
N ARG A 105 -9.46 15.77 -4.86
CA ARG A 105 -8.10 15.23 -4.86
C ARG A 105 -7.11 16.34 -4.63
N TYR A 106 -6.13 16.07 -3.79
CA TYR A 106 -5.01 16.97 -3.64
C TYR A 106 -4.21 17.06 -4.94
N LYS A 107 -3.90 18.29 -5.32
CA LYS A 107 -2.88 18.60 -6.34
C LYS A 107 -2.10 19.81 -5.88
N SER A 108 -0.79 19.71 -5.82
CA SER A 108 0.07 20.87 -5.59
C SER A 108 0.06 21.82 -6.82
N PRO A 109 0.55 23.05 -6.70
CA PRO A 109 0.76 23.94 -7.86
C PRO A 109 1.63 23.28 -8.94
N ALA A 110 2.58 22.41 -8.57
CA ALA A 110 3.43 21.66 -9.49
C ALA A 110 2.74 20.36 -10.03
N GLY A 111 1.46 20.13 -9.71
CA GLY A 111 0.70 18.96 -10.17
C GLY A 111 0.96 17.66 -9.40
N LEU A 112 1.73 17.70 -8.29
CA LEU A 112 2.05 16.52 -7.49
C LEU A 112 0.81 15.99 -6.78
N SER A 113 0.70 14.68 -6.69
CA SER A 113 -0.28 14.00 -5.84
C SER A 113 0.08 14.14 -4.35
N GLY A 114 -0.89 13.92 -3.44
CA GLY A 114 -0.65 14.10 -2.00
C GLY A 114 0.52 13.29 -1.46
N HIS A 115 0.62 12.01 -1.82
CA HIS A 115 1.74 11.17 -1.35
C HIS A 115 3.08 11.53 -2.02
N GLU A 116 3.06 12.09 -3.24
CA GLU A 116 4.26 12.61 -3.87
C GLU A 116 4.70 13.93 -3.24
N GLN A 117 3.76 14.77 -2.83
CA GLN A 117 4.03 15.97 -2.05
C GLN A 117 4.73 15.63 -0.73
N ILE A 118 4.21 14.62 -0.01
CA ILE A 118 4.82 14.14 1.24
C ILE A 118 6.26 13.67 1.01
N ILE A 119 6.49 12.75 0.06
CA ILE A 119 7.83 12.16 -0.11
C ILE A 119 8.87 13.19 -0.52
N ARG A 120 8.47 14.24 -1.23
CA ARG A 120 9.38 15.31 -1.67
C ARG A 120 9.66 16.36 -0.61
N HIS A 121 8.71 16.65 0.28
CA HIS A 121 8.80 17.87 1.11
C HIS A 121 8.68 17.62 2.62
N CYS A 122 8.46 16.38 3.06
CA CYS A 122 8.41 16.05 4.48
C CYS A 122 9.59 15.16 4.86
N ALA A 123 10.17 15.41 6.03
CA ALA A 123 11.25 14.62 6.62
C ALA A 123 10.75 13.70 7.73
N THR A 124 9.61 14.01 8.34
CA THR A 124 9.07 13.32 9.51
C THR A 124 7.59 13.00 9.38
N VAL A 125 7.13 12.06 10.20
CA VAL A 125 5.71 11.73 10.32
C VAL A 125 4.90 12.96 10.71
N GLU A 126 5.39 13.79 11.63
CA GLU A 126 4.72 15.01 12.07
C GLU A 126 4.55 16.03 10.94
N GLU A 127 5.57 16.23 10.11
CA GLU A 127 5.50 17.12 8.95
C GLU A 127 4.49 16.59 7.94
N ALA A 128 4.53 15.27 7.67
CA ALA A 128 3.58 14.63 6.78
C ALA A 128 2.13 14.78 7.27
N LEU A 129 1.85 14.60 8.56
CA LEU A 129 0.52 14.77 9.14
C LEU A 129 0.01 16.21 9.06
N LYS A 130 0.88 17.20 9.04
CA LYS A 130 0.56 18.63 8.90
C LYS A 130 0.48 19.10 7.45
N SER A 131 0.78 18.25 6.47
CA SER A 131 0.93 18.64 5.07
C SER A 131 -0.37 19.08 4.36
N GLY A 132 -1.53 18.78 4.93
CA GLY A 132 -2.83 19.16 4.36
C GLY A 132 -3.24 18.41 3.09
N VAL A 133 -2.59 17.28 2.77
CA VAL A 133 -2.83 16.54 1.51
C VAL A 133 -3.99 15.52 1.58
N TYR A 134 -4.62 15.35 2.73
CA TYR A 134 -5.59 14.30 3.03
C TYR A 134 -7.00 14.67 2.60
N LEU A 135 -7.27 14.60 1.29
CA LEU A 135 -8.55 15.03 0.72
C LEU A 135 -9.34 13.91 0.05
N GLU A 136 -8.69 12.88 -0.47
CA GLU A 136 -9.37 11.79 -1.17
C GLU A 136 -9.49 10.54 -0.28
N PRO A 137 -10.59 9.76 -0.37
CA PRO A 137 -10.77 8.55 0.43
C PRO A 137 -9.70 7.51 0.09
N THR A 138 -8.74 7.43 0.98
CA THR A 138 -7.58 6.55 0.89
C THR A 138 -6.99 6.37 2.29
N ASN A 139 -6.13 5.37 2.44
CA ASN A 139 -5.38 5.20 3.67
C ASN A 139 -3.91 5.44 3.38
N TYR A 140 -3.24 6.20 4.23
CA TYR A 140 -1.80 6.41 4.19
C TYR A 140 -1.12 5.63 5.30
N VAL A 141 0.03 5.08 5.00
CA VAL A 141 1.00 4.58 5.98
C VAL A 141 2.27 5.38 5.79
N ILE A 142 2.73 5.97 6.88
CA ILE A 142 3.87 6.87 6.91
C ILE A 142 4.82 6.35 7.99
N ALA A 143 6.10 6.34 7.69
CA ALA A 143 7.12 5.96 8.66
C ALA A 143 8.33 6.87 8.52
N ASP A 144 8.94 7.20 9.63
CA ASP A 144 10.25 7.85 9.72
C ASP A 144 11.17 7.07 10.66
N ARG A 145 12.30 7.63 11.03
CA ARG A 145 13.30 6.99 11.91
C ARG A 145 12.80 6.64 13.31
N LYS A 146 11.71 7.27 13.75
CA LYS A 146 11.23 7.18 15.15
C LYS A 146 9.80 6.69 15.25
N LYS A 147 8.98 6.95 14.24
CA LYS A 147 7.52 6.77 14.31
C LYS A 147 6.96 6.12 13.07
N ILE A 148 5.87 5.40 13.29
CA ILE A 148 4.97 4.91 12.24
C ILE A 148 3.60 5.52 12.46
N ALA A 149 2.90 5.80 11.37
CA ALA A 149 1.55 6.31 11.41
C ALA A 149 0.68 5.71 10.30
N TYR A 150 -0.60 5.55 10.57
CA TYR A 150 -1.58 5.39 9.52
C TYR A 150 -2.64 6.48 9.61
N VAL A 151 -3.13 6.89 8.44
CA VAL A 151 -4.14 7.93 8.27
C VAL A 151 -5.26 7.36 7.43
N GLU A 152 -6.47 7.41 7.91
CA GLU A 152 -7.69 7.07 7.17
C GLU A 152 -8.41 8.35 6.76
N VAL A 153 -8.69 8.49 5.47
CA VAL A 153 -9.38 9.66 4.91
C VAL A 153 -10.75 9.26 4.40
N LEU A 154 -11.79 9.94 4.88
CA LEU A 154 -13.18 9.72 4.48
C LEU A 154 -13.52 10.41 3.14
N PRO A 155 -14.68 10.06 2.51
CA PRO A 155 -15.09 10.67 1.25
C PRO A 155 -15.29 12.17 1.25
N ASP A 156 -15.56 12.77 2.40
CA ASP A 156 -15.74 14.23 2.59
C ASP A 156 -14.41 14.96 2.89
N GLY A 157 -13.29 14.22 2.94
CA GLY A 157 -11.98 14.77 3.27
C GLY A 157 -11.67 14.87 4.77
N THR A 158 -12.60 14.51 5.64
CA THR A 158 -12.26 14.30 7.05
C THR A 158 -11.29 13.15 7.21
N TYR A 159 -10.37 13.28 8.15
CA TYR A 159 -9.40 12.20 8.40
C TYR A 159 -9.05 12.06 9.87
N ALA A 160 -8.60 10.88 10.22
CA ALA A 160 -8.01 10.58 11.53
C ALA A 160 -6.67 9.88 11.34
N SER A 161 -5.82 9.96 12.35
CA SER A 161 -4.49 9.31 12.34
C SER A 161 -4.23 8.59 13.66
N ARG A 162 -3.41 7.54 13.58
CA ARG A 162 -2.81 6.88 14.75
C ARG A 162 -1.30 6.87 14.55
N VAL A 163 -0.58 7.28 15.57
CA VAL A 163 0.89 7.42 15.56
C VAL A 163 1.46 6.57 16.67
N TYR A 164 2.54 5.85 16.36
CA TYR A 164 3.25 4.99 17.31
C TYR A 164 4.75 5.26 17.21
N ASP A 165 5.40 5.55 18.34
CA ASP A 165 6.85 5.51 18.52
C ASP A 165 7.31 4.13 19.03
N ARG A 166 6.38 3.39 19.64
CA ARG A 166 6.49 1.99 20.05
C ARG A 166 5.19 1.28 19.74
N GLY A 167 5.26 0.25 18.90
CA GLY A 167 4.09 -0.50 18.53
C GLY A 167 4.12 -0.98 17.09
N ARG A 168 3.02 -1.57 16.67
CA ARG A 168 2.86 -2.12 15.33
C ARG A 168 1.42 -1.99 14.88
N PHE A 169 1.22 -2.01 13.58
CA PHE A 169 -0.09 -2.12 12.98
C PHE A 169 -0.03 -2.78 11.60
N ALA A 170 -1.17 -3.26 11.14
CA ALA A 170 -1.39 -3.63 9.75
C ALA A 170 -2.62 -2.91 9.21
N HIS A 171 -2.69 -2.73 7.91
CA HIS A 171 -3.83 -2.13 7.23
C HIS A 171 -4.01 -2.71 5.82
N THR A 172 -5.24 -2.74 5.35
CA THR A 172 -5.58 -3.19 4.01
C THR A 172 -6.44 -2.15 3.27
N ASN A 173 -7.66 -2.52 2.86
CA ASN A 173 -8.47 -1.66 1.99
C ASN A 173 -9.81 -1.25 2.60
N HIS A 174 -9.97 -1.34 3.91
CA HIS A 174 -11.16 -0.88 4.64
C HIS A 174 -10.74 -0.10 5.87
N TYR A 175 -11.62 0.75 6.37
CA TYR A 175 -11.36 1.54 7.56
C TYR A 175 -11.37 0.68 8.82
N LEU A 176 -10.38 0.87 9.67
CA LEU A 176 -10.16 0.11 10.91
C LEU A 176 -10.38 0.98 12.15
N MET A 177 -10.21 2.31 12.06
CA MET A 177 -10.41 3.21 13.19
C MET A 177 -11.86 3.18 13.64
N PRO A 178 -12.15 3.03 14.94
CA PRO A 178 -13.53 2.94 15.44
C PRO A 178 -14.44 4.06 14.92
N GLU A 179 -13.94 5.29 14.88
CA GLU A 179 -14.66 6.47 14.40
C GLU A 179 -14.97 6.43 12.90
N HIS A 180 -14.24 5.61 12.11
CA HIS A 180 -14.41 5.49 10.66
C HIS A 180 -15.09 4.19 10.22
N GLN A 181 -15.27 3.22 11.12
CA GLN A 181 -15.84 1.91 10.76
C GLN A 181 -17.23 2.02 10.12
N ALA A 182 -18.05 2.96 10.61
CA ALA A 182 -19.39 3.19 10.06
C ALA A 182 -19.38 3.67 8.59
N ALA A 183 -18.27 4.21 8.11
CA ALA A 183 -18.13 4.63 6.73
C ALA A 183 -17.87 3.45 5.77
N ASN A 184 -17.54 2.26 6.25
CA ASN A 184 -17.39 1.08 5.41
C ASN A 184 -18.73 0.68 4.80
N VAL A 185 -18.93 0.90 3.52
CA VAL A 185 -20.17 0.49 2.82
C VAL A 185 -20.17 -1.03 2.60
N LYS A 186 -19.04 -1.59 2.17
CA LYS A 186 -18.85 -3.02 1.98
C LYS A 186 -17.39 -3.39 2.14
N ILE A 187 -17.06 -4.12 3.18
CA ILE A 187 -15.73 -4.69 3.35
C ILE A 187 -15.57 -5.86 2.40
N GLY A 188 -14.58 -5.78 1.50
CA GLY A 188 -14.26 -6.86 0.58
C GLY A 188 -13.64 -8.04 1.32
N GLU A 189 -14.04 -9.26 0.97
CA GLU A 189 -13.56 -10.50 1.59
C GLU A 189 -12.03 -10.58 1.60
N SER A 190 -11.38 -10.38 0.46
CA SER A 190 -9.92 -10.37 0.36
C SER A 190 -9.27 -9.31 1.26
N SER A 191 -9.90 -8.16 1.47
CA SER A 191 -9.38 -7.12 2.37
C SER A 191 -9.38 -7.59 3.83
N ARG A 192 -10.47 -8.25 4.25
CA ARG A 192 -10.62 -8.82 5.60
C ARG A 192 -9.64 -9.95 5.83
N ILE A 193 -9.59 -10.94 4.93
CA ILE A 193 -8.71 -12.12 5.05
C ILE A 193 -7.24 -11.69 5.14
N ARG A 194 -6.78 -10.79 4.26
CA ARG A 194 -5.38 -10.30 4.29
C ARG A 194 -5.07 -9.52 5.56
N TYR A 195 -6.03 -8.77 6.08
CA TYR A 195 -5.86 -8.06 7.36
C TYR A 195 -5.71 -9.05 8.53
N GLU A 196 -6.59 -10.04 8.61
CA GLU A 196 -6.53 -11.10 9.62
C GLU A 196 -5.22 -11.88 9.51
N ARG A 197 -4.82 -12.25 8.29
CA ARG A 197 -3.60 -13.01 8.03
C ARG A 197 -2.34 -12.26 8.44
N ILE A 198 -2.17 -11.00 8.01
CA ILE A 198 -0.97 -10.23 8.38
C ILE A 198 -0.93 -9.93 9.87
N THR A 199 -2.06 -9.66 10.50
CA THR A 199 -2.15 -9.48 11.95
C THR A 199 -1.69 -10.73 12.68
N LYS A 200 -2.18 -11.90 12.25
CA LYS A 200 -1.77 -13.20 12.81
C LYS A 200 -0.26 -13.43 12.66
N LEU A 201 0.30 -13.20 11.48
CA LEU A 201 1.74 -13.34 11.23
C LEU A 201 2.56 -12.44 12.17
N MET A 202 2.14 -11.18 12.35
CA MET A 202 2.77 -10.26 13.29
C MET A 202 2.62 -10.70 14.76
N ASP A 203 1.52 -11.34 15.12
CA ASP A 203 1.28 -11.84 16.48
C ASP A 203 2.15 -13.06 16.82
N GLU A 204 2.23 -14.01 15.90
CA GLU A 204 2.91 -15.28 16.07
C GLU A 204 4.45 -15.18 15.91
N GLN A 205 4.95 -14.19 15.17
CA GLN A 205 6.39 -13.99 14.96
C GLN A 205 7.09 -13.57 16.26
N ALA A 206 8.22 -14.20 16.54
CA ALA A 206 9.10 -13.79 17.63
C ALA A 206 9.59 -12.35 17.45
N LYS A 207 9.69 -11.61 18.56
CA LYS A 207 10.21 -10.23 18.56
C LYS A 207 11.67 -10.23 19.02
N PRO A 208 12.45 -9.29 18.57
CA PRO A 208 12.14 -8.22 17.60
C PRO A 208 11.97 -8.78 16.18
N TYR A 209 11.20 -8.08 15.35
CA TYR A 209 11.04 -8.41 13.92
C TYR A 209 12.27 -8.02 13.13
N THR A 210 12.59 -8.82 12.14
CA THR A 210 13.67 -8.54 11.19
C THR A 210 13.13 -8.08 9.84
N MET A 211 13.99 -7.53 9.02
CA MET A 211 13.65 -7.22 7.62
C MET A 211 13.25 -8.50 6.85
N GLU A 212 13.87 -9.63 7.17
CA GLU A 212 13.55 -10.93 6.56
C GLU A 212 12.13 -11.40 6.88
N ASP A 213 11.65 -11.18 8.12
CA ASP A 213 10.28 -11.49 8.50
C ASP A 213 9.30 -10.68 7.63
N PHE A 214 9.54 -9.39 7.49
CA PHE A 214 8.71 -8.51 6.66
C PHE A 214 8.76 -8.92 5.19
N ILE A 215 9.93 -9.29 4.65
CA ILE A 215 10.07 -9.81 3.28
C ILE A 215 9.29 -11.11 3.13
N ALA A 216 9.40 -12.04 4.08
CA ALA A 216 8.67 -13.31 4.06
C ALA A 216 7.15 -13.09 4.04
N TRP A 217 6.63 -12.15 4.85
CA TRP A 217 5.20 -11.81 4.86
C TRP A 217 4.71 -11.23 3.54
N THR A 218 5.56 -10.50 2.80
CA THR A 218 5.17 -10.03 1.45
C THR A 218 4.98 -11.16 0.44
N LYS A 219 5.52 -12.35 0.72
CA LYS A 219 5.46 -13.55 -0.14
C LYS A 219 4.43 -14.58 0.35
N ASP A 220 3.63 -14.25 1.38
CA ASP A 220 2.64 -15.17 1.96
C ASP A 220 1.49 -15.45 0.99
N ARG A 221 1.25 -16.76 0.72
CA ARG A 221 0.23 -17.29 -0.20
C ARG A 221 -0.77 -18.21 0.48
N HIS A 222 -0.92 -18.12 1.80
CA HIS A 222 -1.69 -19.05 2.62
C HIS A 222 -3.17 -19.14 2.22
N ASP A 223 -3.80 -18.02 1.85
CA ASP A 223 -5.25 -17.91 1.66
C ASP A 223 -5.69 -18.01 0.18
N GLY A 224 -4.88 -18.69 -0.62
CA GLY A 224 -5.15 -18.94 -2.04
C GLY A 224 -4.87 -17.75 -2.96
N PRO A 225 -5.13 -17.92 -4.27
CA PRO A 225 -4.61 -17.00 -5.30
C PRO A 225 -5.19 -15.59 -5.24
N ASP A 226 -6.41 -15.43 -4.70
CA ASP A 226 -7.12 -14.14 -4.71
C ASP A 226 -7.17 -13.45 -3.34
N ASN A 227 -6.89 -14.17 -2.25
CA ASN A 227 -7.07 -13.67 -0.88
C ASN A 227 -5.79 -13.60 -0.06
N SER A 228 -4.68 -14.15 -0.56
CA SER A 228 -3.37 -14.09 0.11
C SER A 228 -2.78 -12.68 0.11
N ILE A 229 -1.78 -12.45 0.96
CA ILE A 229 -0.98 -11.23 0.96
C ILE A 229 -0.27 -11.08 -0.38
N GLU A 230 0.38 -12.15 -0.90
CA GLU A 230 0.83 -12.22 -2.28
C GLU A 230 -0.26 -12.88 -3.14
N ARG A 231 -0.92 -12.11 -3.97
CA ARG A 231 -2.00 -12.55 -4.86
C ARG A 231 -1.45 -12.89 -6.24
N ILE A 232 -1.50 -14.15 -6.59
CA ILE A 232 -1.05 -14.60 -7.93
C ILE A 232 -2.19 -14.54 -8.97
N GLY A 233 -3.44 -14.38 -8.51
CA GLY A 233 -4.63 -14.38 -9.37
C GLY A 233 -5.06 -15.79 -9.79
N VAL A 234 -6.21 -15.85 -10.42
CA VAL A 234 -6.71 -17.09 -11.03
C VAL A 234 -6.56 -16.97 -12.55
N PRO A 235 -5.91 -17.94 -13.23
CA PRO A 235 -5.79 -17.93 -14.68
C PRO A 235 -7.16 -17.76 -15.37
N GLY A 236 -7.22 -16.86 -16.37
CA GLY A 236 -8.46 -16.58 -17.10
C GLY A 236 -9.44 -15.63 -16.39
N LYS A 237 -9.19 -15.22 -15.15
CA LYS A 237 -9.96 -14.16 -14.48
C LYS A 237 -9.22 -12.84 -14.53
N SER A 238 -9.90 -11.81 -15.02
CA SER A 238 -9.41 -10.43 -14.90
C SER A 238 -9.52 -9.97 -13.45
N GLY A 239 -8.43 -9.83 -12.75
CA GLY A 239 -8.42 -9.43 -11.34
C GLY A 239 -7.18 -8.63 -10.96
N SER A 240 -7.14 -8.14 -9.73
CA SER A 240 -5.92 -7.56 -9.16
C SER A 240 -4.98 -8.69 -8.75
N THR A 241 -3.74 -8.59 -9.15
CA THR A 241 -2.64 -9.47 -8.71
C THR A 241 -1.56 -8.64 -8.05
N THR A 242 -0.67 -9.27 -7.30
CA THR A 242 0.50 -8.59 -6.75
C THR A 242 1.41 -8.14 -7.90
N LEU A 243 1.68 -6.85 -7.95
CA LEU A 243 2.56 -6.24 -8.95
C LEU A 243 3.93 -5.93 -8.37
N SER A 244 3.98 -5.58 -7.10
CA SER A 244 5.22 -5.26 -6.39
C SER A 244 5.05 -5.36 -4.88
N ALA A 245 6.20 -5.49 -4.20
CA ALA A 245 6.32 -5.39 -2.76
C ALA A 245 7.55 -4.54 -2.41
N MET A 246 7.45 -3.73 -1.38
CA MET A 246 8.54 -2.94 -0.82
C MET A 246 8.59 -3.15 0.69
N VAL A 247 9.78 -3.38 1.22
CA VAL A 247 10.08 -3.37 2.65
C VAL A 247 11.20 -2.37 2.88
N VAL A 248 11.03 -1.51 3.88
CA VAL A 248 12.04 -0.52 4.26
C VAL A 248 12.32 -0.64 5.74
N HIS A 249 13.57 -0.82 6.10
CA HIS A 249 14.09 -0.64 7.44
C HIS A 249 14.69 0.75 7.51
N ILE A 250 14.24 1.56 8.45
CA ILE A 250 14.70 2.91 8.68
C ILE A 250 15.36 2.94 10.05
N PRO A 251 16.69 2.80 10.11
CA PRO A 251 17.42 2.82 11.39
C PRO A 251 17.34 4.21 12.03
N PRO A 252 17.55 4.33 13.36
CA PRO A 252 17.61 5.62 14.03
C PRO A 252 18.66 6.56 13.42
N GLU A 253 19.78 5.99 12.99
CA GLU A 253 20.89 6.67 12.31
C GLU A 253 21.33 5.87 11.08
N GLY A 254 21.94 6.56 10.11
CA GLY A 254 22.37 5.93 8.85
C GLY A 254 21.30 5.92 7.76
N ASP A 255 21.56 5.21 6.69
CA ASP A 255 20.73 5.20 5.51
C ASP A 255 19.66 4.10 5.57
N PRO A 256 18.46 4.32 4.99
CA PRO A 256 17.44 3.29 4.92
C PRO A 256 17.87 2.07 4.12
N GLU A 257 17.57 0.88 4.63
CA GLU A 257 17.68 -0.36 3.88
C GLU A 257 16.38 -0.64 3.16
N ILE A 258 16.47 -0.98 1.87
CA ILE A 258 15.33 -1.19 0.99
C ILE A 258 15.38 -2.58 0.39
N TYR A 259 14.30 -3.31 0.52
CA TYR A 259 13.98 -4.45 -0.33
C TYR A 259 12.85 -4.05 -1.27
N LEU A 260 12.99 -4.35 -2.56
CA LEU A 260 11.98 -4.11 -3.57
C LEU A 260 11.89 -5.32 -4.50
N ARG A 261 10.66 -5.77 -4.73
CA ARG A 261 10.33 -6.81 -5.70
C ARG A 261 9.20 -6.30 -6.59
N TRP A 262 9.39 -6.37 -7.91
CA TRP A 262 8.40 -5.82 -8.85
C TRP A 262 8.41 -6.52 -10.20
N ARG A 263 7.28 -6.53 -10.87
CA ARG A 263 7.14 -6.89 -12.27
C ARG A 263 7.21 -5.62 -13.11
N GLU A 264 8.11 -5.56 -14.08
CA GLU A 264 8.19 -4.39 -14.97
C GLU A 264 7.02 -4.34 -15.93
N ASN A 265 6.67 -5.48 -16.50
CA ASN A 265 5.55 -5.63 -17.42
C ASN A 265 4.56 -6.70 -16.93
N PRO A 266 3.70 -6.37 -15.96
CA PRO A 266 2.77 -7.35 -15.37
C PRO A 266 1.71 -7.89 -16.33
N ALA A 267 1.62 -7.38 -17.55
CA ALA A 267 0.72 -7.92 -18.58
C ALA A 267 1.19 -9.30 -19.09
N VAL A 268 2.51 -9.56 -19.04
CA VAL A 268 3.14 -10.79 -19.55
C VAL A 268 4.00 -11.48 -18.50
N GLU A 269 4.32 -10.84 -17.40
CA GLU A 269 5.13 -11.37 -16.30
C GLU A 269 4.24 -11.84 -15.16
N ASP A 270 4.57 -12.94 -14.53
CA ASP A 270 4.06 -13.33 -13.21
C ASP A 270 5.08 -13.03 -12.09
N MET A 271 4.77 -13.38 -10.84
CA MET A 271 5.66 -13.08 -9.71
C MET A 271 6.94 -13.94 -9.68
N SER A 272 7.05 -15.02 -10.47
CA SER A 272 8.31 -15.77 -10.62
C SER A 272 9.32 -15.02 -11.47
N MET A 273 8.84 -14.16 -12.36
CA MET A 273 9.65 -13.31 -13.25
C MET A 273 9.92 -11.91 -12.64
N ALA A 274 9.43 -11.64 -11.43
CA ALA A 274 9.63 -10.36 -10.79
C ALA A 274 11.11 -10.08 -10.54
N LYS A 275 11.53 -8.86 -10.84
CA LYS A 275 12.83 -8.34 -10.42
C LYS A 275 12.84 -8.17 -8.90
N GLU A 276 14.00 -8.42 -8.31
CA GLU A 276 14.21 -8.29 -6.87
C GLU A 276 15.53 -7.53 -6.65
N ALA A 277 15.49 -6.51 -5.79
CA ALA A 277 16.66 -5.74 -5.41
C ALA A 277 16.67 -5.48 -3.90
N ARG A 278 17.87 -5.50 -3.34
CA ARG A 278 18.14 -5.06 -1.98
C ARG A 278 19.25 -4.02 -2.04
N SER A 279 19.06 -2.90 -1.41
CA SER A 279 20.02 -1.80 -1.42
C SER A 279 19.90 -0.95 -0.16
N ILE A 280 20.97 -0.24 0.13
CA ILE A 280 20.93 0.91 1.04
C ILE A 280 20.65 2.13 0.15
N PHE A 281 19.72 2.98 0.56
CA PHE A 281 19.44 4.19 -0.19
C PHE A 281 20.49 5.25 0.11
N VAL A 282 21.36 5.47 -0.86
CA VAL A 282 22.31 6.59 -0.82
C VAL A 282 21.75 7.70 -1.71
N PRO A 283 21.53 8.90 -1.17
CA PRO A 283 21.07 10.03 -1.99
C PRO A 283 22.11 10.34 -3.08
N PRO A 284 21.65 10.70 -4.29
CA PRO A 284 22.58 11.16 -5.32
C PRO A 284 23.26 12.46 -4.88
N ALA A 285 24.53 12.61 -5.22
CA ALA A 285 25.24 13.87 -5.03
C ALA A 285 24.48 15.01 -5.76
N ARG A 286 24.31 16.14 -5.09
CA ARG A 286 23.66 17.35 -5.62
C ARG A 286 24.66 18.24 -6.32
#